data_620416f58f5ee076bf16a1d71767d750
#
_entry.id   620416f58f5ee076bf16a1d71767d750
#
_cell.length_a   1.000
_cell.length_b   1.000
_cell.length_c   1.000
_cell.angle_alpha   90.00
_cell.angle_beta   90.00
_cell.angle_gamma   90.00
#
_symmetry.space_group_name_H-M   'P 1'
#
loop_
_entity.id
_entity.type
_entity.pdbx_description
1 polymer ?
#
loop_
_entity_poly.entity_id
_entity_poly.type
_entity_poly.pdbx_seq_one_letter_code
_entity_poly.pdbx_strand_id
1 'polypeptide(L)'
;DLLRTISGQGHVKCIVFCGTGVASYLNLDKARELKIRVCNAEHYGDHAVAEHTFALLFELIRRVGQLDKDVKAGNWAWASGDGLQLAGRRMGIIGLGGIGSTVAGIARALGMEVAAWNSHVPPEHFERSGATPVDDLNKLIETSDVISVHLPLNNATRGIVTAENLAHVKPGTLFINTARSEVIESGALLARLQKGDVPAALDVFDHEPLTADDAICHVPGIV
;
A
#
# COMPACT_ATOMS: atom_id res chain seq x y z
N ASP A 1 -22.10 20.39 0.15
CA ASP A 1 -22.36 18.98 -0.23
C ASP A 1 -22.53 18.90 -1.74
N LEU A 2 -21.45 18.49 -2.42
CA LEU A 2 -21.39 18.40 -3.89
C LEU A 2 -22.55 17.57 -4.47
N LEU A 3 -22.89 16.44 -3.86
CA LEU A 3 -23.97 15.58 -4.33
C LEU A 3 -25.33 16.26 -4.29
N ARG A 4 -25.62 17.06 -3.29
CA ARG A 4 -26.87 17.84 -3.22
C ARG A 4 -26.90 18.96 -4.28
N THR A 5 -25.80 19.66 -4.48
CA THR A 5 -25.70 20.69 -5.52
C THR A 5 -25.93 20.10 -6.91
N ILE A 6 -25.26 18.98 -7.22
CA ILE A 6 -25.39 18.27 -8.49
C ILE A 6 -26.84 17.75 -8.68
N SER A 7 -27.44 17.16 -7.63
CA SER A 7 -28.80 16.66 -7.66
C SER A 7 -29.84 17.77 -7.86
N GLY A 8 -29.65 18.94 -7.23
CA GLY A 8 -30.54 20.10 -7.35
C GLY A 8 -30.61 20.69 -8.76
N GLN A 9 -29.61 20.47 -9.58
CA GLN A 9 -29.60 20.88 -11.00
C GLN A 9 -30.34 19.92 -11.93
N GLY A 10 -30.79 18.77 -11.44
CA GLY A 10 -31.71 17.84 -12.11
C GLY A 10 -31.18 17.04 -13.29
N HIS A 11 -29.91 17.25 -13.70
CA HIS A 11 -29.38 16.69 -14.95
C HIS A 11 -28.43 15.51 -14.75
N VAL A 12 -27.75 15.41 -13.59
CA VAL A 12 -26.76 14.34 -13.35
C VAL A 12 -27.45 13.07 -12.87
N LYS A 13 -27.37 12.01 -13.66
CA LYS A 13 -27.91 10.69 -13.37
C LYS A 13 -26.85 9.68 -12.97
N CYS A 14 -25.58 9.94 -13.33
CA CYS A 14 -24.48 9.03 -13.09
C CYS A 14 -23.20 9.82 -12.81
N ILE A 15 -22.42 9.31 -11.87
CA ILE A 15 -21.04 9.75 -11.59
C ILE A 15 -20.13 8.55 -11.89
N VAL A 16 -19.14 8.75 -12.75
CA VAL A 16 -18.11 7.75 -13.02
C VAL A 16 -16.83 8.24 -12.36
N PHE A 17 -16.35 7.48 -11.38
CA PHE A 17 -15.10 7.76 -10.69
C PHE A 17 -13.95 7.03 -11.40
N CYS A 18 -12.98 7.80 -11.91
CA CYS A 18 -11.78 7.25 -12.54
C CYS A 18 -10.76 6.84 -11.47
N GLY A 19 -11.07 5.78 -10.74
CA GLY A 19 -10.26 5.28 -9.64
C GLY A 19 -10.88 4.04 -8.99
N THR A 20 -10.15 3.40 -8.07
CA THR A 20 -10.57 2.17 -7.39
C THR A 20 -11.25 2.40 -6.03
N GLY A 21 -11.10 3.58 -5.41
CA GLY A 21 -11.57 3.86 -4.05
C GLY A 21 -12.66 4.92 -3.98
N VAL A 22 -13.76 4.79 -4.73
CA VAL A 22 -14.83 5.80 -4.81
C VAL A 22 -15.44 6.15 -3.45
N ALA A 23 -15.51 5.21 -2.52
CA ALA A 23 -16.09 5.41 -1.19
C ALA A 23 -15.31 6.42 -0.33
N SER A 24 -14.03 6.65 -0.62
CA SER A 24 -13.21 7.66 0.05
C SER A 24 -13.55 9.10 -0.37
N TYR A 25 -14.19 9.26 -1.53
CA TYR A 25 -14.47 10.58 -2.13
C TYR A 25 -15.96 10.91 -2.18
N LEU A 26 -16.81 9.88 -2.20
CA LEU A 26 -18.26 10.04 -2.35
C LEU A 26 -19.01 9.26 -1.28
N ASN A 27 -19.99 9.91 -0.65
CA ASN A 27 -20.93 9.23 0.22
C ASN A 27 -21.92 8.41 -0.64
N LEU A 28 -21.70 7.10 -0.74
CA LEU A 28 -22.47 6.19 -1.59
C LEU A 28 -23.92 6.05 -1.15
N ASP A 29 -24.20 6.12 0.16
CA ASP A 29 -25.58 6.06 0.66
C ASP A 29 -26.33 7.32 0.27
N LYS A 30 -25.68 8.47 0.36
CA LYS A 30 -26.25 9.73 -0.08
C LYS A 30 -26.50 9.77 -1.59
N ALA A 31 -25.58 9.24 -2.40
CA ALA A 31 -25.78 9.11 -3.83
C ALA A 31 -27.00 8.24 -4.15
N ARG A 32 -27.18 7.12 -3.43
CA ARG A 32 -28.31 6.23 -3.56
C ARG A 32 -29.64 6.91 -3.20
N GLU A 33 -29.71 7.67 -2.09
CA GLU A 33 -30.86 8.47 -1.70
C GLU A 33 -31.26 9.47 -2.80
N LEU A 34 -30.29 10.10 -3.43
CA LEU A 34 -30.47 11.09 -4.49
C LEU A 34 -30.70 10.45 -5.88
N LYS A 35 -30.77 9.12 -5.95
CA LYS A 35 -30.92 8.34 -7.18
C LYS A 35 -29.84 8.62 -8.22
N ILE A 36 -28.64 8.95 -7.77
CA ILE A 36 -27.46 9.13 -8.62
C ILE A 36 -26.72 7.78 -8.67
N ARG A 37 -26.57 7.21 -9.87
CA ARG A 37 -25.75 6.02 -10.09
C ARG A 37 -24.27 6.38 -9.91
N VAL A 38 -23.53 5.58 -9.14
CA VAL A 38 -22.07 5.72 -9.01
C VAL A 38 -21.41 4.48 -9.59
N CYS A 39 -20.47 4.69 -10.49
CA CYS A 39 -19.64 3.66 -11.09
C CYS A 39 -18.17 4.01 -10.88
N ASN A 40 -17.33 3.01 -10.81
CA ASN A 40 -15.86 3.17 -10.82
C ASN A 40 -15.26 2.38 -11.99
N ALA A 41 -14.02 2.71 -12.34
CA ALA A 41 -13.26 1.97 -13.34
C ALA A 41 -12.52 0.83 -12.63
N GLU A 42 -13.12 -0.37 -12.61
CA GLU A 42 -12.52 -1.54 -12.01
C GLU A 42 -11.27 -1.98 -12.80
N HIS A 43 -10.24 -2.43 -12.08
CA HIS A 43 -9.01 -3.00 -12.63
C HIS A 43 -8.14 -2.07 -13.50
N TYR A 44 -8.53 -0.81 -13.71
CA TYR A 44 -7.79 0.09 -14.60
C TYR A 44 -6.38 0.41 -14.06
N GLY A 45 -6.19 0.47 -12.75
CA GLY A 45 -4.96 0.84 -12.07
C GLY A 45 -4.12 -0.34 -11.56
N ASP A 46 -4.55 -1.58 -11.75
CA ASP A 46 -3.93 -2.74 -11.09
C ASP A 46 -2.44 -2.88 -11.43
N HIS A 47 -2.09 -2.73 -12.71
CA HIS A 47 -0.69 -2.80 -13.16
C HIS A 47 0.11 -1.56 -12.74
N ALA A 48 -0.43 -0.35 -12.96
CA ALA A 48 0.29 0.88 -12.65
C ALA A 48 0.64 1.01 -11.16
N VAL A 49 -0.30 0.68 -10.26
CA VAL A 49 -0.04 0.71 -8.82
C VAL A 49 0.91 -0.41 -8.39
N ALA A 50 0.81 -1.59 -8.99
CA ALA A 50 1.75 -2.68 -8.71
C ALA A 50 3.18 -2.31 -9.17
N GLU A 51 3.34 -1.71 -10.35
CA GLU A 51 4.62 -1.21 -10.85
C GLU A 51 5.20 -0.14 -9.93
N HIS A 52 4.37 0.80 -9.47
CA HIS A 52 4.78 1.83 -8.51
C HIS A 52 5.20 1.23 -7.17
N THR A 53 4.48 0.22 -6.68
CA THR A 53 4.86 -0.53 -5.47
C THR A 53 6.28 -1.10 -5.60
N PHE A 54 6.62 -1.69 -6.76
CA PHE A 54 7.98 -2.20 -6.99
C PHE A 54 9.00 -1.10 -7.24
N ALA A 55 8.63 0.02 -7.87
CA ALA A 55 9.53 1.16 -8.02
C ALA A 55 9.98 1.69 -6.65
N LEU A 56 9.03 1.86 -5.72
CA LEU A 56 9.30 2.25 -4.34
C LEU A 56 10.12 1.18 -3.59
N LEU A 57 9.78 -0.11 -3.75
CA LEU A 57 10.53 -1.20 -3.15
C LEU A 57 11.98 -1.21 -3.65
N PHE A 58 12.21 -1.04 -4.95
CA PHE A 58 13.55 -1.00 -5.52
C PHE A 58 14.34 0.23 -5.06
N GLU A 59 13.71 1.42 -4.96
CA GLU A 59 14.36 2.59 -4.38
C GLU A 59 14.79 2.33 -2.93
N LEU A 60 13.90 1.75 -2.12
CA LEU A 60 14.16 1.41 -0.73
C LEU A 60 15.37 0.47 -0.56
N ILE A 61 15.48 -0.58 -1.39
CA ILE A 61 16.52 -1.60 -1.25
C ILE A 61 17.79 -1.33 -2.08
N ARG A 62 17.73 -0.49 -3.11
CA ARG A 62 18.84 -0.20 -4.03
C ARG A 62 19.30 1.25 -3.99
N ARG A 63 18.47 2.16 -3.45
CA ARG A 63 18.77 3.59 -3.27
C ARG A 63 19.31 4.27 -4.52
N VAL A 64 18.72 3.92 -5.70
CA VAL A 64 19.21 4.35 -7.01
C VAL A 64 19.24 5.88 -7.12
N GLY A 65 18.18 6.55 -6.63
CA GLY A 65 18.10 8.01 -6.65
C GLY A 65 19.13 8.68 -5.75
N GLN A 66 19.41 8.11 -4.58
CA GLN A 66 20.45 8.63 -3.66
C GLN A 66 21.84 8.40 -4.25
N LEU A 67 22.13 7.21 -4.73
CA LEU A 67 23.46 6.87 -5.31
C LEU A 67 23.74 7.67 -6.59
N ASP A 68 22.74 7.94 -7.41
CA ASP A 68 22.88 8.81 -8.59
C ASP A 68 23.29 10.24 -8.17
N LYS A 69 22.63 10.80 -7.14
CA LYS A 69 23.00 12.12 -6.60
C LYS A 69 24.43 12.12 -6.06
N ASP A 70 24.81 11.09 -5.31
CA ASP A 70 26.14 10.97 -4.71
C ASP A 70 27.24 10.92 -5.80
N VAL A 71 27.06 10.08 -6.82
CA VAL A 71 28.01 9.97 -7.94
C VAL A 71 28.11 11.30 -8.72
N LYS A 72 26.99 11.96 -9.00
CA LYS A 72 26.97 13.27 -9.66
C LYS A 72 27.65 14.38 -8.83
N ALA A 73 27.62 14.26 -7.50
CA ALA A 73 28.35 15.13 -6.58
C ALA A 73 29.83 14.78 -6.43
N GLY A 74 30.33 13.76 -7.13
CA GLY A 74 31.72 13.30 -7.05
C GLY A 74 32.00 12.36 -5.88
N ASN A 75 30.97 11.90 -5.17
CA ASN A 75 31.09 10.97 -4.05
C ASN A 75 31.03 9.52 -4.57
N TRP A 76 32.17 8.83 -4.53
CA TRP A 76 32.27 7.44 -4.93
C TRP A 76 32.66 6.58 -3.72
N ALA A 77 31.74 5.78 -3.21
CA ALA A 77 31.98 4.91 -2.07
C ALA A 77 31.38 3.51 -2.29
N TRP A 78 32.21 2.47 -2.27
CA TRP A 78 31.79 1.08 -2.43
C TRP A 78 30.76 0.64 -1.38
N ALA A 79 31.01 0.99 -0.11
CA ALA A 79 30.15 0.59 1.01
C ALA A 79 28.73 1.16 0.94
N SER A 80 28.53 2.30 0.26
CA SER A 80 27.19 2.86 0.07
C SER A 80 26.37 2.14 -1.00
N GLY A 81 27.00 1.30 -1.83
CA GLY A 81 26.33 0.54 -2.89
C GLY A 81 25.67 -0.76 -2.44
N ASP A 82 25.84 -1.17 -1.18
CA ASP A 82 25.22 -2.38 -0.65
C ASP A 82 23.69 -2.29 -0.72
N GLY A 83 23.09 -3.33 -1.27
CA GLY A 83 21.64 -3.45 -1.44
C GLY A 83 21.12 -4.80 -0.97
N LEU A 84 19.80 -4.94 -0.92
CA LEU A 84 19.15 -6.17 -0.52
C LEU A 84 18.67 -6.95 -1.76
N GLN A 85 18.83 -8.27 -1.74
CA GLN A 85 18.30 -9.17 -2.75
C GLN A 85 16.90 -9.64 -2.34
N LEU A 86 15.95 -9.64 -3.28
CA LEU A 86 14.56 -10.08 -3.04
C LEU A 86 14.37 -11.60 -3.24
N ALA A 87 15.12 -12.23 -4.15
CA ALA A 87 14.99 -13.66 -4.42
C ALA A 87 15.23 -14.48 -3.14
N GLY A 88 14.33 -15.42 -2.88
CA GLY A 88 14.32 -16.24 -1.67
C GLY A 88 13.72 -15.58 -0.42
N ARG A 89 13.31 -14.29 -0.51
CA ARG A 89 12.61 -13.60 0.59
C ARG A 89 11.11 -13.78 0.47
N ARG A 90 10.42 -13.60 1.58
CA ARG A 90 8.98 -13.73 1.66
C ARG A 90 8.29 -12.37 1.65
N MET A 91 7.37 -12.17 0.69
CA MET A 91 6.46 -11.04 0.64
C MET A 91 5.11 -11.40 1.26
N GLY A 92 4.70 -10.66 2.28
CA GLY A 92 3.37 -10.71 2.87
C GLY A 92 2.48 -9.63 2.28
N ILE A 93 1.39 -10.03 1.65
CA ILE A 93 0.43 -9.13 1.00
C ILE A 93 -0.80 -9.00 1.89
N ILE A 94 -1.10 -7.77 2.33
CA ILE A 94 -2.31 -7.45 3.08
C ILE A 94 -3.35 -6.93 2.09
N GLY A 95 -4.23 -7.82 1.63
CA GLY A 95 -5.24 -7.52 0.61
C GLY A 95 -4.92 -8.09 -0.77
N LEU A 96 -5.57 -9.19 -1.17
CA LEU A 96 -5.34 -9.90 -2.43
C LEU A 96 -6.43 -9.59 -3.48
N GLY A 97 -6.70 -8.29 -3.69
CA GLY A 97 -7.54 -7.80 -4.80
C GLY A 97 -6.78 -7.77 -6.13
N GLY A 98 -7.23 -6.96 -7.10
CA GLY A 98 -6.58 -6.83 -8.41
C GLY A 98 -5.12 -6.39 -8.31
N ILE A 99 -4.85 -5.30 -7.54
CA ILE A 99 -3.49 -4.80 -7.31
C ILE A 99 -2.64 -5.85 -6.56
N GLY A 100 -3.12 -6.36 -5.42
CA GLY A 100 -2.38 -7.34 -4.63
C GLY A 100 -2.06 -8.61 -5.40
N SER A 101 -2.96 -9.09 -6.27
CA SER A 101 -2.72 -10.24 -7.15
C SER A 101 -1.66 -9.94 -8.20
N THR A 102 -1.64 -8.73 -8.77
CA THR A 102 -0.61 -8.29 -9.72
C THR A 102 0.76 -8.20 -9.02
N VAL A 103 0.81 -7.61 -7.82
CA VAL A 103 2.02 -7.56 -6.98
C VAL A 103 2.52 -8.97 -6.67
N ALA A 104 1.63 -9.91 -6.33
CA ALA A 104 1.99 -11.31 -6.10
C ALA A 104 2.68 -11.95 -7.31
N GLY A 105 2.14 -11.72 -8.52
CA GLY A 105 2.71 -12.20 -9.76
C GLY A 105 4.12 -11.66 -10.02
N ILE A 106 4.33 -10.37 -9.84
CA ILE A 106 5.65 -9.73 -10.01
C ILE A 106 6.64 -10.22 -8.95
N ALA A 107 6.23 -10.30 -7.67
CA ALA A 107 7.08 -10.81 -6.59
C ALA A 107 7.60 -12.23 -6.88
N ARG A 108 6.70 -13.11 -7.34
CA ARG A 108 7.08 -14.48 -7.73
C ARG A 108 8.04 -14.51 -8.92
N ALA A 109 7.85 -13.63 -9.91
CA ALA A 109 8.77 -13.51 -11.05
C ALA A 109 10.17 -13.05 -10.62
N LEU A 110 10.26 -12.31 -9.49
CA LEU A 110 11.53 -11.91 -8.86
C LEU A 110 12.11 -13.01 -7.93
N GLY A 111 11.49 -14.19 -7.88
CA GLY A 111 11.97 -15.31 -7.06
C GLY A 111 11.60 -15.23 -5.58
N MET A 112 10.61 -14.40 -5.21
CA MET A 112 10.11 -14.32 -3.84
C MET A 112 9.09 -15.43 -3.53
N GLU A 113 9.02 -15.83 -2.26
CA GLU A 113 7.85 -16.52 -1.73
C GLU A 113 6.75 -15.50 -1.46
N VAL A 114 5.50 -15.83 -1.79
CA VAL A 114 4.37 -14.93 -1.57
C VAL A 114 3.33 -15.56 -0.67
N ALA A 115 2.99 -14.84 0.37
CA ALA A 115 1.86 -15.16 1.24
C ALA A 115 0.89 -13.97 1.27
N ALA A 116 -0.40 -14.23 1.47
CA ALA A 116 -1.37 -13.16 1.53
C ALA A 116 -2.42 -13.41 2.62
N TRP A 117 -2.83 -12.31 3.25
CA TRP A 117 -3.97 -12.24 4.13
C TRP A 117 -5.08 -11.44 3.46
N ASN A 118 -6.25 -12.03 3.38
CA ASN A 118 -7.47 -11.35 2.96
C ASN A 118 -8.69 -12.15 3.44
N SER A 119 -9.51 -11.55 4.26
CA SER A 119 -10.68 -12.19 4.86
C SER A 119 -11.88 -12.37 3.94
N HIS A 120 -11.84 -11.82 2.71
CA HIS A 120 -13.04 -11.69 1.86
C HIS A 120 -12.86 -12.12 0.41
N VAL A 121 -11.69 -12.63 0.00
CA VAL A 121 -11.51 -13.13 -1.37
C VAL A 121 -11.72 -14.64 -1.45
N PRO A 122 -12.34 -15.12 -2.53
CA PRO A 122 -12.50 -16.54 -2.77
C PRO A 122 -11.15 -17.28 -2.87
N PRO A 123 -11.09 -18.57 -2.52
CA PRO A 123 -9.85 -19.38 -2.60
C PRO A 123 -9.19 -19.33 -3.99
N GLU A 124 -9.97 -19.21 -5.07
CA GLU A 124 -9.47 -19.17 -6.45
C GLU A 124 -8.55 -17.96 -6.71
N HIS A 125 -8.68 -16.87 -5.95
CA HIS A 125 -7.77 -15.75 -6.05
C HIS A 125 -6.36 -16.09 -5.58
N PHE A 126 -6.25 -16.90 -4.52
CA PHE A 126 -4.96 -17.39 -4.02
C PHE A 126 -4.31 -18.33 -5.05
N GLU A 127 -5.08 -19.26 -5.62
CA GLU A 127 -4.57 -20.16 -6.65
C GLU A 127 -4.07 -19.41 -7.89
N ARG A 128 -4.84 -18.47 -8.41
CA ARG A 128 -4.45 -17.65 -9.58
C ARG A 128 -3.23 -16.78 -9.34
N SER A 129 -3.12 -16.15 -8.18
CA SER A 129 -1.98 -15.30 -7.82
C SER A 129 -0.76 -16.12 -7.44
N GLY A 130 -0.94 -17.38 -7.05
CA GLY A 130 0.08 -18.27 -6.51
C GLY A 130 0.58 -17.83 -5.13
N ALA A 131 -0.23 -17.06 -4.40
CA ALA A 131 0.05 -16.68 -3.03
C ALA A 131 -0.46 -17.75 -2.06
N THR A 132 0.31 -18.05 -1.03
CA THR A 132 -0.10 -18.92 0.06
C THR A 132 -1.08 -18.18 0.98
N PRO A 133 -2.28 -18.69 1.24
CA PRO A 133 -3.20 -18.06 2.17
C PRO A 133 -2.69 -18.13 3.60
N VAL A 134 -2.88 -17.04 4.35
CA VAL A 134 -2.59 -16.96 5.79
C VAL A 134 -3.80 -16.31 6.47
N ASP A 135 -4.43 -17.04 7.39
CA ASP A 135 -5.67 -16.61 8.04
C ASP A 135 -5.44 -15.60 9.16
N ASP A 136 -4.26 -15.61 9.76
CA ASP A 136 -3.87 -14.71 10.85
C ASP A 136 -2.94 -13.62 10.33
N LEU A 137 -3.37 -12.35 10.48
CA LEU A 137 -2.60 -11.18 10.06
C LEU A 137 -1.27 -11.05 10.84
N ASN A 138 -1.25 -11.35 12.13
CA ASN A 138 -0.01 -11.33 12.91
C ASN A 138 0.98 -12.37 12.37
N LYS A 139 0.48 -13.55 12.03
CA LYS A 139 1.32 -14.61 11.44
C LYS A 139 1.88 -14.22 10.07
N LEU A 140 1.09 -13.54 9.23
CA LEU A 140 1.58 -13.00 7.98
C LEU A 140 2.73 -12.02 8.23
N ILE A 141 2.51 -11.03 9.13
CA ILE A 141 3.47 -9.98 9.46
C ILE A 141 4.76 -10.59 10.03
N GLU A 142 4.68 -11.47 11.01
CA GLU A 142 5.83 -12.12 11.66
C GLU A 142 6.70 -12.93 10.70
N THR A 143 6.10 -13.51 9.67
CA THR A 143 6.82 -14.41 8.75
C THR A 143 7.29 -13.73 7.47
N SER A 144 7.00 -12.44 7.29
CA SER A 144 7.35 -11.70 6.08
C SER A 144 8.66 -10.92 6.22
N ASP A 145 9.42 -10.84 5.13
CA ASP A 145 10.58 -9.96 4.96
C ASP A 145 10.18 -8.63 4.31
N VAL A 146 9.12 -8.67 3.50
CA VAL A 146 8.49 -7.49 2.87
C VAL A 146 7.00 -7.56 3.16
N ILE A 147 6.41 -6.47 3.65
CA ILE A 147 4.96 -6.33 3.86
C ILE A 147 4.46 -5.28 2.88
N SER A 148 3.40 -5.61 2.14
CA SER A 148 2.79 -4.68 1.17
C SER A 148 1.27 -4.62 1.36
N VAL A 149 0.75 -3.39 1.53
CA VAL A 149 -0.67 -3.14 1.84
C VAL A 149 -1.44 -2.78 0.58
N HIS A 150 -2.54 -3.51 0.30
CA HIS A 150 -3.39 -3.36 -0.89
C HIS A 150 -4.89 -3.49 -0.59
N LEU A 151 -5.30 -3.12 0.61
CA LEU A 151 -6.72 -3.11 0.98
C LEU A 151 -7.42 -1.82 0.50
N PRO A 152 -8.64 -1.89 -0.01
CA PRO A 152 -9.45 -0.69 -0.23
C PRO A 152 -9.87 -0.10 1.11
N LEU A 153 -10.00 1.22 1.19
CA LEU A 153 -10.54 1.90 2.36
C LEU A 153 -12.08 1.85 2.35
N ASN A 154 -12.64 1.28 3.40
CA ASN A 154 -14.06 1.28 3.72
C ASN A 154 -14.26 1.11 5.24
N ASN A 155 -15.51 1.07 5.70
CA ASN A 155 -15.80 0.96 7.13
C ASN A 155 -15.26 -0.33 7.79
N ALA A 156 -15.09 -1.41 7.02
CA ALA A 156 -14.58 -2.68 7.54
C ALA A 156 -13.05 -2.76 7.53
N THR A 157 -12.38 -1.93 6.72
CA THR A 157 -10.92 -1.96 6.57
C THR A 157 -10.21 -0.78 7.22
N ARG A 158 -10.95 0.23 7.66
CA ARG A 158 -10.39 1.37 8.39
C ARG A 158 -9.76 0.92 9.70
N GLY A 159 -8.47 1.19 9.89
CA GLY A 159 -7.71 0.82 11.08
C GLY A 159 -7.58 -0.69 11.32
N ILE A 160 -7.78 -1.51 10.27
CA ILE A 160 -7.72 -2.97 10.39
C ILE A 160 -6.31 -3.47 10.72
N VAL A 161 -5.28 -2.74 10.29
CA VAL A 161 -3.89 -2.98 10.69
C VAL A 161 -3.63 -2.14 11.95
N THR A 162 -3.66 -2.76 13.10
CA THR A 162 -3.57 -2.08 14.40
C THR A 162 -2.13 -1.86 14.84
N ALA A 163 -1.95 -1.04 15.89
CA ALA A 163 -0.65 -0.89 16.56
C ALA A 163 -0.13 -2.24 17.11
N GLU A 164 -1.04 -3.12 17.58
CA GLU A 164 -0.69 -4.46 18.01
C GLU A 164 -0.14 -5.30 16.84
N ASN A 165 -0.79 -5.30 15.67
CA ASN A 165 -0.27 -5.98 14.49
C ASN A 165 1.12 -5.44 14.10
N LEU A 166 1.31 -4.11 14.11
CA LEU A 166 2.60 -3.49 13.77
C LEU A 166 3.71 -3.81 14.78
N ALA A 167 3.37 -4.16 16.02
CA ALA A 167 4.35 -4.62 17.01
C ALA A 167 5.01 -5.96 16.62
N HIS A 168 4.34 -6.77 15.77
CA HIS A 168 4.87 -8.03 15.24
C HIS A 168 5.81 -7.84 14.04
N VAL A 169 5.94 -6.61 13.49
CA VAL A 169 6.90 -6.34 12.41
C VAL A 169 8.33 -6.47 12.94
N LYS A 170 9.08 -7.39 12.37
CA LYS A 170 10.48 -7.66 12.78
C LYS A 170 11.41 -6.53 12.34
N PRO A 171 12.49 -6.28 13.09
CA PRO A 171 13.58 -5.42 12.62
C PRO A 171 14.10 -5.87 11.24
N GLY A 172 14.30 -4.92 10.34
CA GLY A 172 14.77 -5.17 8.97
C GLY A 172 13.67 -5.57 7.97
N THR A 173 12.43 -5.78 8.41
CA THR A 173 11.28 -5.96 7.49
C THR A 173 11.04 -4.67 6.72
N LEU A 174 10.83 -4.79 5.40
CA LEU A 174 10.47 -3.66 4.55
C LEU A 174 8.95 -3.48 4.55
N PHE A 175 8.48 -2.26 4.78
CA PHE A 175 7.04 -1.98 4.83
C PHE A 175 6.62 -1.06 3.69
N ILE A 176 5.61 -1.45 2.91
CA ILE A 176 5.14 -0.69 1.74
C ILE A 176 3.65 -0.41 1.87
N ASN A 177 3.25 0.84 1.68
CA ASN A 177 1.84 1.20 1.59
C ASN A 177 1.58 2.13 0.40
N THR A 178 0.95 1.59 -0.63
CA THR A 178 0.44 2.30 -1.81
C THR A 178 -1.09 2.26 -1.88
N ALA A 179 -1.75 1.89 -0.78
CA ALA A 179 -3.21 1.77 -0.71
C ALA A 179 -3.87 3.04 -0.13
N ARG A 180 -4.03 3.07 1.19
CA ARG A 180 -4.54 4.21 1.96
C ARG A 180 -3.91 4.19 3.36
N SER A 181 -3.56 5.37 3.89
CA SER A 181 -3.00 5.47 5.25
C SER A 181 -3.99 4.98 6.30
N GLU A 182 -5.26 5.32 6.15
CA GLU A 182 -6.31 5.01 7.13
C GLU A 182 -6.70 3.52 7.20
N VAL A 183 -6.14 2.66 6.35
CA VAL A 183 -6.22 1.19 6.53
C VAL A 183 -5.42 0.77 7.78
N ILE A 184 -4.44 1.57 8.15
CA ILE A 184 -3.66 1.43 9.37
C ILE A 184 -4.28 2.31 10.46
N GLU A 185 -4.23 1.86 11.69
CA GLU A 185 -4.63 2.64 12.86
C GLU A 185 -3.84 3.95 12.93
N SER A 186 -4.54 5.07 13.12
CA SER A 186 -3.94 6.40 13.07
C SER A 186 -2.75 6.54 14.02
N GLY A 187 -1.63 7.06 13.51
CA GLY A 187 -0.39 7.25 14.24
C GLY A 187 0.39 5.98 14.54
N ALA A 188 -0.18 4.79 14.34
CA ALA A 188 0.47 3.53 14.69
C ALA A 188 1.68 3.23 13.81
N LEU A 189 1.58 3.52 12.51
CA LEU A 189 2.70 3.31 11.59
C LEU A 189 3.86 4.25 11.93
N LEU A 190 3.60 5.55 12.12
CA LEU A 190 4.63 6.51 12.51
C LEU A 190 5.34 6.07 13.80
N ALA A 191 4.59 5.69 14.83
CA ALA A 191 5.15 5.23 16.10
C ALA A 191 6.02 3.96 15.92
N ARG A 192 5.64 3.05 15.00
CA ARG A 192 6.46 1.86 14.68
C ARG A 192 7.75 2.24 13.95
N LEU A 193 7.67 3.11 12.95
CA LEU A 193 8.80 3.52 12.12
C LEU A 193 9.81 4.39 12.87
N GLN A 194 9.38 5.18 13.85
CA GLN A 194 10.26 5.98 14.72
C GLN A 194 11.24 5.14 15.55
N LYS A 195 11.04 3.82 15.67
CA LYS A 195 12.04 2.92 16.26
C LYS A 195 13.30 2.77 15.39
N GLY A 196 13.22 3.13 14.09
CA GLY A 196 14.33 3.20 13.16
C GLY A 196 14.84 1.85 12.65
N ASP A 197 14.13 0.77 12.88
CA ASP A 197 14.52 -0.60 12.52
C ASP A 197 13.66 -1.23 11.41
N VAL A 198 12.68 -0.50 10.88
CA VAL A 198 11.80 -0.91 9.78
C VAL A 198 11.86 0.15 8.68
N PRO A 199 12.60 -0.11 7.60
CA PRO A 199 12.55 0.74 6.42
C PRO A 199 11.17 0.71 5.76
N ALA A 200 10.68 1.87 5.28
CA ALA A 200 9.35 1.95 4.67
C ALA A 200 9.33 2.75 3.37
N ALA A 201 8.43 2.36 2.47
CA ALA A 201 8.12 3.07 1.24
C ALA A 201 6.62 3.42 1.21
N LEU A 202 6.31 4.70 1.17
CA LEU A 202 4.96 5.21 1.38
C LEU A 202 4.52 6.13 0.24
N ASP A 203 3.34 5.88 -0.32
CA ASP A 203 2.68 6.72 -1.32
C ASP A 203 1.43 7.43 -0.74
N VAL A 204 1.12 7.16 0.53
CA VAL A 204 -0.07 7.68 1.22
C VAL A 204 0.25 8.06 2.66
N PHE A 205 -0.35 9.14 3.15
CA PHE A 205 -0.02 9.74 4.44
C PHE A 205 -1.28 10.09 5.23
N ASP A 206 -1.17 10.18 6.56
CA ASP A 206 -2.30 10.52 7.43
C ASP A 206 -2.80 11.95 7.18
N HIS A 207 -1.93 12.83 6.73
CA HIS A 207 -2.26 14.19 6.31
C HIS A 207 -1.72 14.45 4.91
N GLU A 208 -2.60 14.80 3.99
CA GLU A 208 -2.26 15.14 2.61
C GLU A 208 -2.86 16.50 2.23
N PRO A 209 -2.10 17.41 1.62
CA PRO A 209 -0.71 17.26 1.17
C PRO A 209 0.27 17.27 2.34
N LEU A 210 1.32 16.41 2.21
CA LEU A 210 2.39 16.32 3.19
C LEU A 210 3.18 17.63 3.28
N THR A 211 3.51 18.08 4.49
CA THR A 211 4.34 19.27 4.72
C THR A 211 5.74 18.88 5.18
N ALA A 212 6.72 19.74 4.94
CA ALA A 212 8.13 19.42 5.24
C ALA A 212 8.42 19.26 6.75
N ASP A 213 7.56 19.75 7.62
CA ASP A 213 7.62 19.65 9.08
C ASP A 213 6.86 18.42 9.61
N ASP A 214 6.21 17.64 8.75
CA ASP A 214 5.56 16.41 9.17
C ASP A 214 6.60 15.43 9.74
N ALA A 215 6.26 14.79 10.85
CA ALA A 215 7.15 13.89 11.57
C ALA A 215 7.66 12.72 10.71
N ILE A 216 6.84 12.25 9.75
CA ILE A 216 7.20 11.16 8.85
C ILE A 216 8.39 11.52 7.94
N CYS A 217 8.52 12.80 7.55
CA CYS A 217 9.63 13.27 6.71
C CYS A 217 10.99 13.21 7.39
N HIS A 218 11.01 13.06 8.71
CA HIS A 218 12.23 13.04 9.53
C HIS A 218 12.59 11.65 10.05
N VAL A 219 11.81 10.63 9.70
CA VAL A 219 12.12 9.23 10.07
C VAL A 219 13.14 8.64 9.10
N PRO A 220 14.30 8.14 9.58
CA PRO A 220 15.30 7.52 8.73
C PRO A 220 14.76 6.27 8.02
N GLY A 221 15.21 6.03 6.77
CA GLY A 221 14.87 4.82 6.02
C GLY A 221 13.46 4.84 5.40
N ILE A 222 12.87 6.02 5.21
CA ILE A 222 11.61 6.19 4.48
C ILE A 222 11.89 6.76 3.08
N VAL A 223 11.16 6.22 2.10
CA VAL A 223 11.13 6.64 0.69
C VAL A 223 9.73 7.01 0.31
#